data_69203dd0a9d6927da1f2ce47b05d2f74
#
_entry.id   69203dd0a9d6927da1f2ce47b05d2f74
#
_cell.length_a   1.000
_cell.length_b   1.000
_cell.length_c   1.000
_cell.angle_alpha   90.00
_cell.angle_beta   90.00
_cell.angle_gamma   90.00
#
_symmetry.space_group_name_H-M   'P 1'
#
loop_
_entity.id
_entity.type
_entity.pdbx_description
1 polymer ?
#
loop_
_entity_poly.entity_id
_entity_poly.type
_entity_poly.pdbx_seq_one_letter_code
_entity_poly.pdbx_strand_id
1 'polypeptide(L)'
;MGNRKLPFGYQMRMGEIIRNEPETKAVQDIFLQYTFGASLKEIAEQMSKTGPTYDEGKSWNKNMVSRILENAKYTGTDDYPRLIDTALFESAAEKRQTKQHLPERTPAQKALKRVCSKPPSPEIEQQVMYLLGRLAERPERITQPEKQATSMHSSTQAELDDILNTQPLDEDAARSLICK
;
A
#
# COMPACT_ATOMS: atom_id res chain seq x y z
N MET A 1 -1.65 21.57 -19.03
CA MET A 1 -2.36 20.28 -18.74
C MET A 1 -3.72 20.62 -18.17
N GLY A 2 -4.78 20.44 -18.96
CA GLY A 2 -6.14 20.77 -18.51
C GLY A 2 -6.62 19.78 -17.45
N ASN A 3 -7.06 20.27 -16.30
CA ASN A 3 -7.80 19.44 -15.36
C ASN A 3 -9.21 19.23 -15.92
N ARG A 4 -9.69 17.99 -15.85
CA ARG A 4 -11.05 17.65 -16.22
C ARG A 4 -12.05 18.51 -15.43
N LYS A 5 -12.94 19.22 -16.10
CA LYS A 5 -13.91 20.14 -15.46
C LYS A 5 -15.04 19.40 -14.74
N LEU A 6 -15.44 18.24 -15.26
CA LEU A 6 -16.47 17.36 -14.68
C LEU A 6 -15.83 16.11 -14.10
N PRO A 7 -16.40 15.53 -13.02
CA PRO A 7 -15.97 14.23 -12.52
C PRO A 7 -16.09 13.15 -13.59
N PHE A 8 -15.23 12.14 -13.54
CA PHE A 8 -15.31 10.96 -14.39
C PHE A 8 -16.67 10.26 -14.20
N GLY A 9 -17.30 9.79 -15.25
CA GLY A 9 -18.67 9.25 -15.22
C GLY A 9 -19.73 10.22 -15.66
N TYR A 10 -19.40 11.50 -15.83
CA TYR A 10 -20.35 12.53 -16.23
C TYR A 10 -19.89 13.30 -17.46
N GLN A 11 -20.86 13.75 -18.22
CA GLN A 11 -20.68 14.66 -19.36
C GLN A 11 -21.73 15.78 -19.30
N MET A 12 -21.43 16.91 -19.93
CA MET A 12 -22.38 18.00 -20.09
C MET A 12 -23.05 17.91 -21.45
N ARG A 13 -24.37 17.99 -21.45
CA ARG A 13 -25.17 18.04 -22.66
C ARG A 13 -26.27 19.09 -22.51
N MET A 14 -26.33 20.07 -23.40
CA MET A 14 -27.31 21.18 -23.40
C MET A 14 -27.40 21.95 -22.07
N GLY A 15 -26.29 22.08 -21.34
CA GLY A 15 -26.22 22.74 -20.03
C GLY A 15 -26.56 21.86 -18.84
N GLU A 16 -26.96 20.62 -19.05
CA GLU A 16 -27.25 19.66 -17.98
C GLU A 16 -26.14 18.62 -17.82
N ILE A 17 -25.89 18.20 -16.58
CA ILE A 17 -24.95 17.13 -16.27
C ILE A 17 -25.67 15.79 -16.37
N ILE A 18 -25.25 14.98 -17.33
CA ILE A 18 -25.82 13.65 -17.58
C ILE A 18 -24.74 12.56 -17.38
N ARG A 19 -25.20 11.31 -17.27
CA ARG A 19 -24.31 10.16 -17.21
C ARG A 19 -23.58 9.96 -18.53
N ASN A 20 -22.30 9.60 -18.44
CA ASN A 20 -21.53 9.07 -19.56
C ASN A 20 -21.50 7.55 -19.40
N GLU A 21 -22.27 6.81 -20.17
CA GLU A 21 -22.49 5.37 -19.98
C GLU A 21 -21.21 4.53 -19.88
N PRO A 22 -20.21 4.64 -20.79
CA PRO A 22 -18.97 3.85 -20.67
C PRO A 22 -18.17 4.23 -19.43
N GLU A 23 -18.14 5.50 -19.03
CA GLU A 23 -17.44 5.93 -17.81
C GLU A 23 -18.22 5.54 -16.54
N THR A 24 -19.55 5.56 -16.60
CA THR A 24 -20.42 5.13 -15.49
C THR A 24 -20.18 3.66 -15.14
N LYS A 25 -20.13 2.79 -16.15
CA LYS A 25 -19.80 1.38 -15.95
C LYS A 25 -18.41 1.22 -15.32
N ALA A 26 -17.42 1.96 -15.80
CA ALA A 26 -16.08 1.92 -15.23
C ALA A 26 -16.07 2.39 -13.76
N VAL A 27 -16.83 3.42 -13.38
CA VAL A 27 -16.98 3.85 -11.98
C VAL A 27 -17.58 2.71 -11.13
N GLN A 28 -18.67 2.09 -11.59
CA GLN A 28 -19.30 0.97 -10.89
C GLN A 28 -18.32 -0.21 -10.70
N ASP A 29 -17.60 -0.58 -11.75
CA ASP A 29 -16.60 -1.66 -11.71
C ASP A 29 -15.47 -1.34 -10.73
N ILE A 30 -14.98 -0.10 -10.66
CA ILE A 30 -13.97 0.34 -9.72
C ILE A 30 -14.44 0.15 -8.28
N PHE A 31 -15.66 0.57 -7.94
CA PHE A 31 -16.21 0.40 -6.61
C PHE A 31 -16.41 -1.07 -6.25
N LEU A 32 -16.95 -1.88 -7.15
CA LEU A 32 -17.12 -3.33 -6.95
C LEU A 32 -15.77 -4.02 -6.72
N GLN A 33 -14.81 -3.84 -7.61
CA GLN A 33 -13.49 -4.46 -7.47
C GLN A 33 -12.80 -4.06 -6.16
N TYR A 34 -12.90 -2.78 -5.78
CA TYR A 34 -12.33 -2.31 -4.54
C TYR A 34 -12.98 -2.95 -3.31
N THR A 35 -14.30 -3.07 -3.27
CA THR A 35 -15.03 -3.73 -2.17
C THR A 35 -14.75 -5.23 -2.13
N PHE A 36 -14.52 -5.89 -3.26
CA PHE A 36 -14.12 -7.30 -3.32
C PHE A 36 -12.64 -7.55 -2.98
N GLY A 37 -11.83 -6.53 -2.77
CA GLY A 37 -10.47 -6.70 -2.24
C GLY A 37 -9.34 -6.25 -3.14
N ALA A 38 -9.60 -5.90 -4.38
CA ALA A 38 -8.58 -5.42 -5.29
C ALA A 38 -7.86 -4.18 -4.73
N SER A 39 -6.57 -4.08 -4.99
CA SER A 39 -5.78 -2.90 -4.64
C SER A 39 -6.00 -1.77 -5.65
N LEU A 40 -5.75 -0.52 -5.23
CA LEU A 40 -5.85 0.64 -6.13
C LEU A 40 -4.93 0.51 -7.36
N LYS A 41 -3.80 -0.21 -7.22
CA LYS A 41 -2.85 -0.44 -8.31
C LYS A 41 -3.41 -1.44 -9.32
N GLU A 42 -3.91 -2.57 -8.88
CA GLU A 42 -4.53 -3.59 -9.72
C GLU A 42 -5.72 -3.04 -10.51
N ILE A 43 -6.59 -2.27 -9.83
CA ILE A 43 -7.72 -1.61 -10.48
C ILE A 43 -7.24 -0.64 -11.57
N ALA A 44 -6.21 0.18 -11.28
CA ALA A 44 -5.65 1.11 -12.27
C ALA A 44 -5.03 0.37 -13.48
N GLU A 45 -4.33 -0.74 -13.24
CA GLU A 45 -3.76 -1.57 -14.30
C GLU A 45 -4.86 -2.20 -15.18
N GLN A 46 -5.93 -2.67 -14.56
CA GLN A 46 -7.07 -3.24 -15.29
C GLN A 46 -7.79 -2.17 -16.10
N MET A 47 -8.07 -1.00 -15.52
CA MET A 47 -8.69 0.13 -16.23
C MET A 47 -7.82 0.63 -17.40
N SER A 48 -6.50 0.55 -17.28
CA SER A 48 -5.57 0.89 -18.39
C SER A 48 -5.66 -0.08 -19.55
N LYS A 49 -6.03 -1.35 -19.30
CA LYS A 49 -6.12 -2.39 -20.34
C LYS A 49 -7.48 -2.46 -21.01
N THR A 50 -8.54 -2.36 -20.23
CA THR A 50 -9.91 -2.67 -20.68
C THR A 50 -10.90 -1.54 -20.46
N GLY A 51 -10.55 -0.51 -19.67
CA GLY A 51 -11.43 0.61 -19.35
C GLY A 51 -11.37 1.75 -20.35
N PRO A 52 -12.33 2.68 -20.26
CA PRO A 52 -12.27 3.92 -21.03
C PRO A 52 -11.10 4.79 -20.55
N THR A 53 -10.57 5.64 -21.42
CA THR A 53 -9.50 6.58 -21.11
C THR A 53 -9.99 7.59 -20.05
N TYR A 54 -9.24 7.76 -18.96
CA TYR A 54 -9.61 8.73 -17.91
C TYR A 54 -9.56 10.17 -18.42
N ASP A 55 -8.52 10.51 -19.18
CA ASP A 55 -8.29 11.83 -19.78
C ASP A 55 -7.37 11.63 -21.00
N GLU A 56 -7.45 12.51 -21.99
CA GLU A 56 -6.65 12.39 -23.21
C GLU A 56 -5.16 12.30 -22.89
N GLY A 57 -4.51 11.26 -23.41
CA GLY A 57 -3.08 11.03 -23.26
C GLY A 57 -2.58 10.61 -21.88
N LYS A 58 -3.48 10.31 -20.93
CA LYS A 58 -3.10 9.87 -19.56
C LYS A 58 -3.47 8.42 -19.32
N SER A 59 -2.49 7.64 -18.87
CA SER A 59 -2.71 6.29 -18.33
C SER A 59 -3.36 6.36 -16.96
N TRP A 60 -4.20 5.37 -16.64
CA TRP A 60 -4.75 5.21 -15.31
C TRP A 60 -3.67 5.05 -14.26
N ASN A 61 -3.89 5.62 -13.08
CA ASN A 61 -3.00 5.46 -11.93
C ASN A 61 -3.81 5.36 -10.62
N LYS A 62 -3.15 4.89 -9.58
CA LYS A 62 -3.76 4.69 -8.24
C LYS A 62 -4.45 5.94 -7.68
N ASN A 63 -3.94 7.14 -7.99
CA ASN A 63 -4.50 8.40 -7.49
C ASN A 63 -5.82 8.74 -8.18
N MET A 64 -5.99 8.40 -9.46
CA MET A 64 -7.25 8.56 -10.18
C MET A 64 -8.32 7.64 -9.58
N VAL A 65 -7.98 6.38 -9.32
CA VAL A 65 -8.87 5.42 -8.65
C VAL A 65 -9.25 5.92 -7.25
N SER A 66 -8.27 6.41 -6.47
CA SER A 66 -8.52 6.96 -5.13
C SER A 66 -9.50 8.14 -5.17
N ARG A 67 -9.33 9.08 -6.10
CA ARG A 67 -10.23 10.23 -6.27
C ARG A 67 -11.64 9.82 -6.66
N ILE A 68 -11.80 8.76 -7.45
CA ILE A 68 -13.12 8.22 -7.79
C ILE A 68 -13.78 7.65 -6.53
N LEU A 69 -13.08 6.84 -5.74
CA LEU A 69 -13.60 6.25 -4.52
C LEU A 69 -13.91 7.28 -3.41
N GLU A 70 -13.35 8.48 -3.48
CA GLU A 70 -13.58 9.58 -2.54
C GLU A 70 -14.74 10.51 -2.93
N ASN A 71 -15.20 10.44 -4.17
CA ASN A 71 -16.13 11.42 -4.69
C ASN A 71 -17.57 11.08 -4.35
N ALA A 72 -18.12 11.76 -3.33
CA ALA A 72 -19.50 11.59 -2.89
C ALA A 72 -20.56 11.96 -3.94
N LYS A 73 -20.22 12.71 -5.02
CA LYS A 73 -21.16 13.06 -6.09
C LYS A 73 -21.76 11.84 -6.80
N TYR A 74 -21.07 10.69 -6.75
CA TYR A 74 -21.54 9.45 -7.36
C TYR A 74 -22.76 8.84 -6.67
N THR A 75 -23.05 9.20 -5.42
CA THR A 75 -24.27 8.77 -4.73
C THR A 75 -25.51 9.55 -5.13
N GLY A 76 -25.33 10.61 -5.93
CA GLY A 76 -26.38 11.50 -6.37
C GLY A 76 -26.45 12.78 -5.54
N THR A 77 -26.52 13.91 -6.22
CA THR A 77 -26.79 15.25 -5.65
C THR A 77 -27.76 15.97 -6.58
N ASP A 78 -28.22 17.17 -6.20
CA ASP A 78 -29.17 17.94 -7.01
C ASP A 78 -28.68 18.15 -8.45
N ASP A 79 -27.36 18.36 -8.63
CA ASP A 79 -26.73 18.60 -9.93
C ASP A 79 -26.22 17.32 -10.62
N TYR A 80 -25.95 16.24 -9.85
CA TYR A 80 -25.29 15.05 -10.36
C TYR A 80 -26.18 13.81 -10.24
N PRO A 81 -26.56 13.17 -11.36
CA PRO A 81 -27.35 11.95 -11.32
C PRO A 81 -26.55 10.82 -10.64
N ARG A 82 -27.24 10.02 -9.84
CA ARG A 82 -26.65 8.90 -9.09
C ARG A 82 -26.03 7.86 -10.03
N LEU A 83 -24.78 7.47 -9.79
CA LEU A 83 -24.08 6.41 -10.52
C LEU A 83 -23.97 5.11 -9.73
N ILE A 84 -23.85 5.20 -8.41
CA ILE A 84 -23.66 4.06 -7.48
C ILE A 84 -24.62 4.14 -6.31
N ASP A 85 -24.83 3.00 -5.64
CA ASP A 85 -25.61 2.96 -4.42
C ASP A 85 -24.84 3.52 -3.24
N THR A 86 -25.54 4.20 -2.32
CA THR A 86 -24.98 4.75 -1.10
C THR A 86 -24.32 3.66 -0.25
N ALA A 87 -24.94 2.49 -0.14
CA ALA A 87 -24.37 1.34 0.57
C ALA A 87 -23.02 0.88 0.00
N LEU A 88 -22.88 0.88 -1.34
CA LEU A 88 -21.62 0.53 -1.98
C LEU A 88 -20.54 1.58 -1.73
N PHE A 89 -20.91 2.86 -1.73
CA PHE A 89 -20.00 3.96 -1.40
C PHE A 89 -19.52 3.87 0.05
N GLU A 90 -20.44 3.66 0.99
CA GLU A 90 -20.13 3.52 2.43
C GLU A 90 -19.21 2.33 2.69
N SER A 91 -19.48 1.16 2.09
CA SER A 91 -18.62 -0.02 2.19
C SER A 91 -17.20 0.24 1.67
N ALA A 92 -17.06 0.99 0.59
CA ALA A 92 -15.76 1.38 0.06
C ALA A 92 -15.04 2.38 0.98
N ALA A 93 -15.78 3.33 1.57
CA ALA A 93 -15.26 4.32 2.51
C ALA A 93 -14.77 3.66 3.82
N GLU A 94 -15.55 2.76 4.40
CA GLU A 94 -15.18 1.99 5.58
C GLU A 94 -13.90 1.18 5.37
N LYS A 95 -13.81 0.47 4.23
CA LYS A 95 -12.62 -0.28 3.87
C LYS A 95 -11.37 0.61 3.72
N ARG A 96 -11.54 1.83 3.23
CA ARG A 96 -10.45 2.81 3.12
C ARG A 96 -9.99 3.28 4.50
N GLN A 97 -10.92 3.59 5.41
CA GLN A 97 -10.62 3.99 6.78
C GLN A 97 -9.84 2.89 7.51
N THR A 98 -10.28 1.64 7.39
CA THR A 98 -9.58 0.50 7.99
C THR A 98 -8.13 0.38 7.49
N LYS A 99 -7.88 0.62 6.20
CA LYS A 99 -6.51 0.62 5.64
C LYS A 99 -5.67 1.83 6.07
N GLN A 100 -6.28 2.99 6.33
CA GLN A 100 -5.59 4.19 6.79
C GLN A 100 -5.18 4.11 8.27
N HIS A 101 -5.87 3.31 9.07
CA HIS A 101 -5.56 3.10 10.49
C HIS A 101 -4.48 2.05 10.76
N LEU A 102 -3.67 1.68 9.76
CA LEU A 102 -2.45 0.94 10.05
C LEU A 102 -1.59 1.81 10.97
N PRO A 103 -1.16 1.27 12.13
CA PRO A 103 -0.37 2.03 13.08
C PRO A 103 0.85 2.60 12.38
N GLU A 104 1.09 3.89 12.61
CA GLU A 104 2.26 4.55 12.03
C GLU A 104 3.52 3.85 12.55
N ARG A 105 4.44 3.52 11.63
CA ARG A 105 5.70 2.89 12.01
C ARG A 105 6.44 3.79 13.00
N THR A 106 6.94 3.20 14.08
CA THR A 106 7.81 3.88 15.03
C THR A 106 9.07 4.42 14.32
N PRO A 107 9.75 5.42 14.88
CA PRO A 107 11.03 5.90 14.35
C PRO A 107 12.05 4.78 14.16
N ALA A 108 12.15 3.85 15.12
CA ALA A 108 13.02 2.68 15.04
C ALA A 108 12.66 1.77 13.85
N GLN A 109 11.37 1.46 13.65
CA GLN A 109 10.91 0.68 12.50
C GLN A 109 11.17 1.38 11.15
N LYS A 110 11.04 2.73 11.10
CA LYS A 110 11.36 3.51 9.90
C LYS A 110 12.86 3.46 9.59
N ALA A 111 13.71 3.59 10.61
CA ALA A 111 15.16 3.50 10.49
C ALA A 111 15.61 2.09 10.08
N LEU A 112 15.10 1.05 10.74
CA LEU A 112 15.36 -0.35 10.41
C LEU A 112 15.01 -0.66 8.95
N LYS A 113 13.84 -0.22 8.48
CA LYS A 113 13.46 -0.40 7.07
C LYS A 113 14.45 0.26 6.12
N ARG A 114 14.98 1.45 6.45
CA ARG A 114 15.97 2.15 5.63
C ARG A 114 17.29 1.37 5.55
N VAL A 115 17.75 0.83 6.67
CA VAL A 115 18.97 0.00 6.73
C VAL A 115 18.76 -1.31 5.95
N CYS A 116 17.65 -2.02 6.18
CA CYS A 116 17.36 -3.30 5.52
C CYS A 116 16.98 -3.15 4.03
N SER A 117 16.67 -1.93 3.53
CA SER A 117 16.38 -1.73 2.11
C SER A 117 17.62 -1.65 1.22
N LYS A 118 18.80 -1.50 1.80
CA LYS A 118 20.06 -1.53 1.06
C LYS A 118 20.43 -3.00 0.76
N PRO A 119 20.89 -3.33 -0.45
CA PRO A 119 21.32 -4.70 -0.73
C PRO A 119 22.49 -5.07 0.21
N PRO A 120 22.52 -6.28 0.76
CA PRO A 120 23.62 -6.74 1.59
C PRO A 120 24.92 -6.79 0.76
N SER A 121 26.05 -6.67 1.43
CA SER A 121 27.33 -6.91 0.75
C SER A 121 27.42 -8.39 0.31
N PRO A 122 28.18 -8.71 -0.76
CA PRO A 122 28.34 -10.10 -1.21
C PRO A 122 28.83 -11.05 -0.11
N GLU A 123 29.63 -10.54 0.82
CA GLU A 123 30.15 -11.31 1.97
C GLU A 123 29.04 -11.68 2.94
N ILE A 124 28.14 -10.73 3.26
CA ILE A 124 26.99 -10.98 4.13
C ILE A 124 26.02 -11.95 3.44
N GLU A 125 25.80 -11.79 2.14
CA GLU A 125 24.95 -12.70 1.37
C GLU A 125 25.48 -14.15 1.42
N GLN A 126 26.79 -14.35 1.24
CA GLN A 126 27.43 -15.66 1.39
C GLN A 126 27.29 -16.23 2.81
N GLN A 127 27.47 -15.40 3.85
CA GLN A 127 27.30 -15.84 5.23
C GLN A 127 25.85 -16.25 5.52
N VAL A 128 24.87 -15.49 5.04
CA VAL A 128 23.46 -15.83 5.19
C VAL A 128 23.14 -17.13 4.47
N MET A 129 23.61 -17.33 3.25
CA MET A 129 23.42 -18.57 2.49
C MET A 129 24.07 -19.77 3.19
N TYR A 130 25.25 -19.60 3.76
CA TYR A 130 25.91 -20.63 4.55
C TYR A 130 25.10 -21.01 5.81
N LEU A 131 24.60 -20.01 6.55
CA LEU A 131 23.77 -20.24 7.74
C LEU A 131 22.44 -20.91 7.39
N LEU A 132 21.80 -20.48 6.31
CA LEU A 132 20.57 -21.12 5.80
C LEU A 132 20.81 -22.57 5.41
N GLY A 133 21.92 -22.88 4.77
CA GLY A 133 22.33 -24.26 4.46
C GLY A 133 22.47 -25.10 5.74
N ARG A 134 23.14 -24.58 6.77
CA ARG A 134 23.27 -25.29 8.06
C ARG A 134 21.93 -25.46 8.80
N LEU A 135 21.01 -24.52 8.68
CA LEU A 135 19.67 -24.66 9.25
C LEU A 135 18.85 -25.70 8.49
N ALA A 136 18.98 -25.77 7.17
CA ALA A 136 18.33 -26.81 6.36
C ALA A 136 18.84 -28.22 6.67
N GLU A 137 20.14 -28.36 7.03
CA GLU A 137 20.72 -29.65 7.48
C GLU A 137 20.23 -30.08 8.88
N ARG A 138 19.81 -29.13 9.73
CA ARG A 138 19.40 -29.39 11.13
C ARG A 138 18.15 -28.57 11.50
N PRO A 139 16.99 -28.85 10.91
CA PRO A 139 15.75 -28.09 11.13
C PRO A 139 15.24 -28.18 12.57
N GLU A 140 15.63 -29.21 13.33
CA GLU A 140 15.28 -29.38 14.76
C GLU A 140 15.80 -28.24 15.63
N ARG A 141 16.84 -27.51 15.22
CA ARG A 141 17.37 -26.35 15.95
C ARG A 141 16.43 -25.14 15.93
N ILE A 142 15.53 -25.07 14.95
CA ILE A 142 14.53 -23.99 14.86
C ILE A 142 13.35 -24.26 15.82
N THR A 143 13.05 -25.53 16.08
CA THR A 143 11.87 -25.94 16.84
C THR A 143 12.13 -26.11 18.34
N GLN A 144 13.38 -26.11 18.79
CA GLN A 144 13.71 -26.15 20.21
C GLN A 144 13.94 -24.72 20.72
N PRO A 145 13.00 -24.13 21.49
CA PRO A 145 13.28 -22.87 22.18
C PRO A 145 14.34 -23.14 23.26
N GLU A 146 15.59 -22.80 22.97
CA GLU A 146 16.61 -22.81 23.99
C GLU A 146 16.19 -21.83 25.10
N LYS A 147 15.98 -22.34 26.32
CA LYS A 147 15.64 -21.58 27.53
C LYS A 147 16.66 -20.48 27.87
N GLN A 148 17.75 -20.37 27.16
CA GLN A 148 18.84 -19.39 27.33
C GLN A 148 18.76 -18.18 26.40
N ALA A 149 17.95 -18.21 25.34
CA ALA A 149 17.86 -17.12 24.37
C ALA A 149 17.14 -15.86 24.89
N THR A 150 16.34 -15.98 25.94
CA THR A 150 15.50 -14.89 26.42
C THR A 150 16.28 -13.72 27.03
N SER A 151 17.46 -13.96 27.61
CA SER A 151 18.29 -12.89 28.21
C SER A 151 19.15 -12.16 27.16
N MET A 152 19.64 -12.87 26.14
CA MET A 152 20.46 -12.25 25.08
C MET A 152 19.62 -11.43 24.10
N HIS A 153 18.41 -11.88 23.76
CA HIS A 153 17.52 -11.12 22.87
C HIS A 153 17.08 -9.79 23.48
N SER A 154 16.82 -9.74 24.79
CA SER A 154 16.46 -8.50 25.48
C SER A 154 17.59 -7.46 25.44
N SER A 155 18.85 -7.90 25.63
CA SER A 155 20.02 -7.03 25.56
C SER A 155 20.25 -6.51 24.15
N THR A 156 20.23 -7.39 23.16
CA THR A 156 20.46 -7.02 21.75
C THR A 156 19.34 -6.11 21.20
N GLN A 157 18.09 -6.32 21.63
CA GLN A 157 16.98 -5.47 21.26
C GLN A 157 17.15 -4.05 21.84
N ALA A 158 17.56 -3.94 23.11
CA ALA A 158 17.79 -2.65 23.75
C ALA A 158 18.97 -1.90 23.10
N GLU A 159 20.05 -2.60 22.78
CA GLU A 159 21.21 -2.04 22.07
C GLU A 159 20.84 -1.57 20.66
N LEU A 160 19.99 -2.32 19.94
CA LEU A 160 19.50 -1.94 18.62
C LEU A 160 18.60 -0.70 18.70
N ASP A 161 17.70 -0.64 19.68
CA ASP A 161 16.83 0.51 19.88
C ASP A 161 17.63 1.77 20.23
N ASP A 162 18.69 1.64 21.02
CA ASP A 162 19.58 2.75 21.36
C ASP A 162 20.33 3.27 20.11
N ILE A 163 20.91 2.39 19.31
CA ILE A 163 21.58 2.77 18.04
C ILE A 163 20.62 3.42 17.06
N LEU A 164 19.40 2.87 16.91
CA LEU A 164 18.41 3.40 15.97
C LEU A 164 17.82 4.74 16.40
N ASN A 165 17.86 5.08 17.68
CA ASN A 165 17.39 6.35 18.21
C ASN A 165 18.49 7.41 18.30
N THR A 166 19.76 7.04 18.11
CA THR A 166 20.89 7.98 18.10
C THR A 166 20.89 8.83 16.84
N GLN A 167 21.17 10.14 16.97
CA GLN A 167 21.30 11.03 15.83
C GLN A 167 22.70 11.67 15.81
N PRO A 168 23.43 11.56 14.67
CA PRO A 168 23.04 10.87 13.42
C PRO A 168 23.01 9.35 13.58
N LEU A 169 22.14 8.69 12.83
CA LEU A 169 22.00 7.22 12.88
C LEU A 169 23.31 6.53 12.47
N ASP A 170 23.86 5.70 13.34
CA ASP A 170 24.99 4.82 13.01
C ASP A 170 24.49 3.57 12.26
N GLU A 171 24.46 3.67 10.92
CA GLU A 171 23.99 2.59 10.06
C GLU A 171 24.88 1.35 10.08
N ASP A 172 26.18 1.49 10.32
CA ASP A 172 27.12 0.38 10.31
C ASP A 172 27.04 -0.41 11.62
N ALA A 173 26.87 0.28 12.75
CA ALA A 173 26.62 -0.37 14.03
C ALA A 173 25.27 -1.11 14.03
N ALA A 174 24.21 -0.51 13.49
CA ALA A 174 22.91 -1.13 13.37
C ALA A 174 22.95 -2.40 12.49
N ARG A 175 23.67 -2.37 11.36
CA ARG A 175 23.86 -3.53 10.49
C ARG A 175 24.63 -4.65 11.20
N SER A 176 25.68 -4.31 11.94
CA SER A 176 26.49 -5.28 12.66
C SER A 176 25.67 -6.05 13.69
N LEU A 177 24.71 -5.39 14.36
CA LEU A 177 23.82 -6.04 15.33
C LEU A 177 22.74 -6.92 14.68
N ILE A 178 22.17 -6.48 13.55
CA ILE A 178 21.17 -7.27 12.82
C ILE A 178 21.78 -8.56 12.22
N CYS A 179 23.07 -8.55 11.94
CA CYS A 179 23.78 -9.70 11.36
C CYS A 179 24.41 -10.64 12.41
N LYS A 180 24.30 -10.35 13.71
CA LYS A 180 24.66 -11.25 14.80
C LYS A 180 23.50 -12.17 15.17
#